data_b813893248c746551edcc80479f635fd
#
_entry.id   b813893248c746551edcc80479f635fd
#
_cell.length_a   1.000
_cell.length_b   1.000
_cell.length_c   1.000
_cell.angle_alpha   90.00
_cell.angle_beta   90.00
_cell.angle_gamma   90.00
#
_symmetry.space_group_name_H-M   'P 1'
#
loop_
_entity.id
_entity.type
_entity.pdbx_description
1 polymer ?
#
loop_
_entity_poly.entity_id
_entity_poly.type
_entity_poly.pdbx_seq_one_letter_code
_entity_poly.pdbx_strand_id
1 'polypeptide(L)'
;KLSQDERDEIRTEIYRVITNEKSVRTIASVCSISAAYEIRSVSTPDDIYHLTYKTISERFQYFLQDVQRETGGPPEYGIAVCDHRGSRDDEKLARHHEMLVHSTASNTSKYPNLVESLFFQRSHYSVGIQLADLVAGAVWRKFERNDDRWFNLLEPSFRRSKNGTLDGFGIIKCPKMGWR
;
A
#
# COMPACT_ATOMS: atom_id res chain seq x y z
N LYS A 1 -21.20 -6.71 23.93
CA LYS A 1 -20.42 -6.97 22.68
C LYS A 1 -21.32 -6.68 21.52
N LEU A 2 -20.82 -5.99 20.50
CA LEU A 2 -21.56 -5.72 19.27
C LEU A 2 -21.87 -7.02 18.54
N SER A 3 -23.07 -7.13 17.96
CA SER A 3 -23.44 -8.19 17.05
C SER A 3 -22.62 -8.12 15.74
N GLN A 4 -22.70 -9.16 14.91
CA GLN A 4 -21.98 -9.14 13.63
C GLN A 4 -22.54 -8.05 12.70
N ASP A 5 -23.86 -7.86 12.69
CA ASP A 5 -24.52 -6.87 11.86
C ASP A 5 -24.13 -5.45 12.26
N GLU A 6 -24.09 -5.12 13.55
CA GLU A 6 -23.61 -3.81 14.05
C GLU A 6 -22.15 -3.55 13.67
N ARG A 7 -21.29 -4.57 13.73
CA ARG A 7 -19.89 -4.43 13.28
C ARG A 7 -19.79 -4.18 11.79
N ASP A 8 -20.61 -4.84 11.00
CA ASP A 8 -20.61 -4.71 9.55
C ASP A 8 -21.18 -3.35 9.13
N GLU A 9 -22.17 -2.83 9.86
CA GLU A 9 -22.69 -1.47 9.67
C GLU A 9 -21.60 -0.42 9.95
N ILE A 10 -20.94 -0.49 11.11
CA ILE A 10 -19.85 0.41 11.46
C ILE A 10 -18.73 0.35 10.40
N ARG A 11 -18.36 -0.84 9.97
CA ARG A 11 -17.34 -1.02 8.94
C ARG A 11 -17.76 -0.39 7.60
N THR A 12 -19.02 -0.56 7.23
CA THR A 12 -19.57 0.06 6.02
C THR A 12 -19.45 1.58 6.07
N GLU A 13 -19.80 2.19 7.20
CA GLU A 13 -19.68 3.64 7.37
C GLU A 13 -18.22 4.12 7.27
N ILE A 14 -17.29 3.40 7.89
CA ILE A 14 -15.86 3.73 7.80
C ILE A 14 -15.39 3.66 6.33
N TYR A 15 -15.78 2.63 5.58
CA TYR A 15 -15.41 2.51 4.16
C TYR A 15 -16.02 3.62 3.32
N ARG A 16 -17.25 4.05 3.63
CA ARG A 16 -17.88 5.23 2.98
C ARG A 16 -17.10 6.52 3.24
N VAL A 17 -16.59 6.72 4.46
CA VAL A 17 -15.74 7.87 4.77
C VAL A 17 -14.48 7.86 3.89
N ILE A 18 -13.78 6.72 3.78
CA ILE A 18 -12.60 6.58 2.92
C ILE A 18 -12.94 6.90 1.46
N THR A 19 -14.07 6.41 0.98
CA THR A 19 -14.46 6.53 -0.44
C THR A 19 -14.96 7.93 -0.79
N ASN A 20 -15.64 8.59 0.11
CA ASN A 20 -16.22 9.93 -0.11
C ASN A 20 -15.16 11.03 0.04
N GLU A 21 -14.08 10.78 0.76
CA GLU A 21 -13.00 11.76 0.94
C GLU A 21 -12.12 11.83 -0.31
N LYS A 22 -12.25 12.91 -1.08
CA LYS A 22 -11.57 13.08 -2.36
C LYS A 22 -10.05 13.19 -2.25
N SER A 23 -9.53 13.58 -1.08
CA SER A 23 -8.09 13.66 -0.81
C SER A 23 -7.47 12.30 -0.51
N VAL A 24 -8.28 11.30 -0.16
CA VAL A 24 -7.81 9.95 0.12
C VAL A 24 -7.67 9.16 -1.18
N ARG A 25 -6.51 8.52 -1.36
CA ARG A 25 -6.26 7.54 -2.41
C ARG A 25 -5.71 6.27 -1.81
N THR A 26 -6.28 5.15 -2.19
CA THR A 26 -5.81 3.84 -1.73
C THR A 26 -4.94 3.17 -2.79
N ILE A 27 -3.89 2.52 -2.32
CA ILE A 27 -2.99 1.68 -3.12
C ILE A 27 -2.70 0.44 -2.29
N ALA A 28 -2.84 -0.73 -2.87
CA ALA A 28 -2.53 -1.99 -2.19
C ALA A 28 -1.64 -2.88 -3.05
N SER A 29 -0.65 -3.49 -2.40
CA SER A 29 0.16 -4.56 -2.98
C SER A 29 -0.32 -5.89 -2.44
N VAL A 30 -0.62 -6.82 -3.35
CA VAL A 30 -1.04 -8.18 -3.02
C VAL A 30 0.07 -9.13 -3.45
N CYS A 31 0.55 -9.95 -2.51
CA CYS A 31 1.64 -10.87 -2.77
C CYS A 31 1.16 -12.32 -2.77
N SER A 32 1.40 -13.03 -3.87
CA SER A 32 1.33 -14.48 -3.89
C SER A 32 2.60 -15.04 -3.26
N ILE A 33 2.49 -15.57 -2.05
CA ILE A 33 3.64 -16.07 -1.26
C ILE A 33 4.37 -17.18 -2.01
N SER A 34 3.63 -18.13 -2.59
CA SER A 34 4.22 -19.22 -3.36
C SER A 34 5.00 -18.71 -4.58
N ALA A 35 4.41 -17.82 -5.36
CA ALA A 35 5.07 -17.25 -6.53
C ALA A 35 6.25 -16.32 -6.14
N ALA A 36 6.20 -15.67 -4.97
CA ALA A 36 7.30 -14.85 -4.49
C ALA A 36 8.54 -15.68 -4.18
N TYR A 37 8.38 -16.86 -3.59
CA TYR A 37 9.51 -17.77 -3.32
C TYR A 37 10.14 -18.40 -4.59
N GLU A 38 9.51 -18.28 -5.76
CA GLU A 38 10.12 -18.65 -7.04
C GLU A 38 11.11 -17.59 -7.54
N ILE A 39 11.08 -16.38 -6.96
CA ILE A 39 12.04 -15.32 -7.29
C ILE A 39 13.38 -15.63 -6.60
N ARG A 40 14.45 -15.70 -7.38
CA ARG A 40 15.81 -16.06 -6.90
C ARG A 40 16.30 -15.23 -5.71
N SER A 41 15.87 -13.98 -5.59
CA SER A 41 16.28 -13.06 -4.51
C SER A 41 15.37 -13.12 -3.29
N VAL A 42 14.36 -13.99 -3.26
CA VAL A 42 13.41 -14.13 -2.15
C VAL A 42 13.61 -15.48 -1.50
N SER A 43 14.05 -15.48 -0.24
CA SER A 43 14.32 -16.69 0.54
C SER A 43 13.70 -16.67 1.94
N THR A 44 13.33 -15.51 2.42
CA THR A 44 12.78 -15.30 3.76
C THR A 44 11.46 -14.51 3.73
N PRO A 45 10.65 -14.56 4.79
CA PRO A 45 9.48 -13.69 4.93
C PRO A 45 9.83 -12.20 4.90
N ASP A 46 11.01 -11.80 5.40
CA ASP A 46 11.48 -10.42 5.34
C ASP A 46 11.69 -9.97 3.89
N ASP A 47 12.21 -10.86 3.01
CA ASP A 47 12.39 -10.55 1.58
C ASP A 47 11.04 -10.29 0.89
N ILE A 48 10.01 -11.07 1.22
CA ILE A 48 8.64 -10.86 0.70
C ILE A 48 8.10 -9.51 1.19
N TYR A 49 8.31 -9.19 2.45
CA TYR A 49 7.88 -7.91 3.02
C TYR A 49 8.59 -6.72 2.34
N HIS A 50 9.89 -6.80 2.15
CA HIS A 50 10.67 -5.78 1.45
C HIS A 50 10.26 -5.65 -0.04
N LEU A 51 9.95 -6.76 -0.69
CA LEU A 51 9.47 -6.76 -2.07
C LEU A 51 8.11 -6.05 -2.20
N THR A 52 7.17 -6.33 -1.29
CA THR A 52 5.86 -5.68 -1.26
C THR A 52 5.96 -4.21 -0.87
N TYR A 53 6.83 -3.87 0.08
CA TYR A 53 7.11 -2.50 0.48
C TYR A 53 7.69 -1.69 -0.69
N LYS A 54 8.70 -2.21 -1.38
CA LYS A 54 9.26 -1.59 -2.59
C LYS A 54 8.18 -1.32 -3.63
N THR A 55 7.31 -2.30 -3.85
CA THR A 55 6.23 -2.21 -4.86
C THR A 55 5.25 -1.08 -4.51
N ILE A 56 4.86 -0.96 -3.24
CA ILE A 56 3.94 0.10 -2.81
C ILE A 56 4.60 1.48 -2.84
N SER A 57 5.87 1.57 -2.43
CA SER A 57 6.66 2.80 -2.48
C SER A 57 6.82 3.33 -3.90
N GLU A 58 7.03 2.44 -4.88
CA GLU A 58 7.08 2.79 -6.29
C GLU A 58 5.75 3.40 -6.78
N ARG A 59 4.62 2.84 -6.36
CA ARG A 59 3.30 3.37 -6.72
C ARG A 59 2.98 4.68 -6.02
N PHE A 60 3.44 4.85 -4.80
CA PHE A 60 3.33 6.11 -4.09
C PHE A 60 4.17 7.20 -4.77
N GLN A 61 5.41 6.89 -5.15
CA GLN A 61 6.24 7.78 -5.96
C GLN A 61 5.54 8.26 -7.23
N TYR A 62 4.92 7.33 -7.99
CA TYR A 62 4.19 7.68 -9.21
C TYR A 62 2.92 8.48 -8.92
N PHE A 63 2.26 8.24 -7.79
CA PHE A 63 1.11 9.03 -7.37
C PHE A 63 1.52 10.50 -7.12
N LEU A 64 2.61 10.75 -6.41
CA LEU A 64 3.12 12.11 -6.17
C LEU A 64 3.45 12.84 -7.48
N GLN A 65 4.03 12.13 -8.45
CA GLN A 65 4.26 12.68 -9.79
C GLN A 65 2.98 12.95 -10.57
N ASP A 66 1.94 12.13 -10.39
CA ASP A 66 0.63 12.38 -10.99
C ASP A 66 0.01 13.65 -10.41
N VAL A 67 0.02 13.82 -9.08
CA VAL A 67 -0.48 15.02 -8.41
C VAL A 67 0.23 16.27 -8.93
N GLN A 68 1.56 16.26 -9.01
CA GLN A 68 2.34 17.38 -9.56
C GLN A 68 1.92 17.71 -11.00
N ARG A 69 1.75 16.71 -11.85
CA ARG A 69 1.36 16.92 -13.26
C ARG A 69 -0.08 17.45 -13.39
N GLU A 70 -0.97 17.05 -12.51
CA GLU A 70 -2.37 17.47 -12.51
C GLU A 70 -2.53 18.91 -12.00
N THR A 71 -1.75 19.29 -10.99
CA THR A 71 -1.79 20.63 -10.41
C THR A 71 -0.96 21.64 -11.16
N GLY A 72 0.04 21.20 -11.95
CA GLY A 72 1.02 22.07 -12.59
C GLY A 72 1.94 22.81 -11.59
N GLY A 73 1.93 22.36 -10.32
CA GLY A 73 2.66 22.97 -9.22
C GLY A 73 4.11 22.47 -9.07
N PRO A 74 4.78 22.85 -7.96
CA PRO A 74 6.11 22.33 -7.61
C PRO A 74 6.04 20.81 -7.34
N PRO A 75 7.22 20.16 -7.26
CA PRO A 75 7.26 18.75 -6.86
C PRO A 75 6.57 18.50 -5.52
N GLU A 76 5.68 17.50 -5.50
CA GLU A 76 5.04 17.03 -4.26
C GLU A 76 5.94 16.02 -3.58
N TYR A 77 6.11 16.16 -2.26
CA TYR A 77 6.90 15.24 -1.45
C TYR A 77 6.01 14.43 -0.52
N GLY A 78 6.32 13.13 -0.41
CA GLY A 78 5.57 12.18 0.40
C GLY A 78 6.35 11.66 1.59
N ILE A 79 5.66 11.58 2.73
CA ILE A 79 6.14 10.95 3.95
C ILE A 79 5.46 9.59 4.08
N ALA A 80 6.23 8.54 4.38
CA ALA A 80 5.69 7.24 4.70
C ALA A 80 5.62 7.05 6.23
N VAL A 81 4.43 6.67 6.72
CA VAL A 81 4.21 6.33 8.13
C VAL A 81 3.73 4.89 8.21
N CYS A 82 4.47 4.03 8.90
CA CYS A 82 4.20 2.61 9.02
C CYS A 82 3.74 2.23 10.42
N ASP A 83 3.01 1.12 10.53
CA ASP A 83 2.69 0.55 11.83
C ASP A 83 3.94 0.00 12.51
N HIS A 84 4.08 0.30 13.79
CA HIS A 84 5.19 -0.17 14.63
C HIS A 84 5.08 -1.68 14.88
N ARG A 85 6.09 -2.43 14.46
CA ARG A 85 6.17 -3.90 14.60
C ARG A 85 7.20 -4.37 15.62
N GLY A 86 7.88 -3.43 16.26
CA GLY A 86 8.99 -3.68 17.17
C GLY A 86 10.30 -3.10 16.61
N SER A 87 11.15 -2.62 17.50
CA SER A 87 12.34 -1.82 17.13
C SER A 87 13.24 -2.50 16.08
N ARG A 88 13.40 -3.82 16.17
CA ARG A 88 14.24 -4.57 15.22
C ARG A 88 13.66 -4.61 13.81
N ASP A 89 12.36 -4.82 13.68
CA ASP A 89 11.70 -4.89 12.35
C ASP A 89 11.55 -3.50 11.75
N ASP A 90 11.27 -2.50 12.58
CA ASP A 90 11.23 -1.10 12.17
C ASP A 90 12.59 -0.64 11.63
N GLU A 91 13.68 -0.97 12.32
CA GLU A 91 15.04 -0.63 11.89
C GLU A 91 15.44 -1.31 10.57
N LYS A 92 15.03 -2.56 10.36
CA LYS A 92 15.24 -3.24 9.07
C LYS A 92 14.49 -2.53 7.93
N LEU A 93 13.23 -2.18 8.18
CA LEU A 93 12.41 -1.50 7.18
C LEU A 93 12.92 -0.09 6.90
N ALA A 94 13.33 0.66 7.92
CA ALA A 94 13.92 1.99 7.76
C ALA A 94 15.17 1.96 6.87
N ARG A 95 16.08 1.02 7.14
CA ARG A 95 17.28 0.81 6.30
C ARG A 95 16.93 0.43 4.86
N HIS A 96 15.90 -0.41 4.68
CA HIS A 96 15.46 -0.77 3.34
C HIS A 96 14.87 0.44 2.60
N HIS A 97 14.09 1.29 3.28
CA HIS A 97 13.55 2.52 2.72
C HIS A 97 14.67 3.49 2.30
N GLU A 98 15.63 3.73 3.19
CA GLU A 98 16.79 4.57 2.91
C GLU A 98 17.58 4.07 1.67
N MET A 99 17.83 2.75 1.58
CA MET A 99 18.46 2.17 0.40
C MET A 99 17.64 2.38 -0.88
N LEU A 100 16.31 2.33 -0.81
CA LEU A 100 15.45 2.59 -1.98
C LEU A 100 15.56 4.04 -2.44
N VAL A 101 15.50 4.99 -1.51
CA VAL A 101 15.50 6.43 -1.82
C VAL A 101 16.86 6.89 -2.35
N HIS A 102 17.96 6.42 -1.75
CA HIS A 102 19.32 6.82 -2.11
C HIS A 102 19.97 5.97 -3.19
N SER A 103 19.32 4.89 -3.65
CA SER A 103 19.92 3.99 -4.63
C SER A 103 20.17 4.71 -5.96
N THR A 104 21.45 4.84 -6.30
CA THR A 104 21.93 5.30 -7.61
C THR A 104 22.16 4.16 -8.59
N ALA A 105 22.07 2.90 -8.12
CA ALA A 105 22.26 1.72 -8.95
C ALA A 105 21.19 1.64 -10.05
N SER A 106 21.44 0.87 -11.09
CA SER A 106 20.61 0.66 -12.29
C SER A 106 19.19 0.14 -12.03
N ASN A 107 18.66 0.38 -10.85
CA ASN A 107 17.26 0.13 -10.51
C ASN A 107 16.38 1.00 -11.39
N THR A 108 15.38 0.39 -11.98
CA THR A 108 14.46 1.02 -12.91
C THR A 108 13.63 2.14 -12.30
N SER A 109 13.48 2.18 -10.97
CA SER A 109 12.68 3.18 -10.26
C SER A 109 13.57 4.10 -9.42
N LYS A 110 13.38 5.42 -9.57
CA LYS A 110 13.94 6.45 -8.70
C LYS A 110 12.83 7.01 -7.82
N TYR A 111 13.17 7.45 -6.62
CA TYR A 111 12.21 7.92 -5.61
C TYR A 111 12.46 9.39 -5.18
N PRO A 112 12.59 10.35 -6.12
CA PRO A 112 12.95 11.73 -5.80
C PRO A 112 11.90 12.49 -5.00
N ASN A 113 10.66 11.97 -4.93
CA ASN A 113 9.55 12.59 -4.21
C ASN A 113 9.29 11.94 -2.85
N LEU A 114 9.99 10.86 -2.49
CA LEU A 114 9.87 10.26 -1.17
C LEU A 114 10.89 10.88 -0.21
N VAL A 115 10.42 11.27 0.96
CA VAL A 115 11.29 11.68 2.06
C VAL A 115 12.08 10.46 2.55
N GLU A 116 13.37 10.64 2.79
CA GLU A 116 14.30 9.56 3.17
C GLU A 116 14.01 8.91 4.51
N SER A 117 13.35 9.66 5.40
CA SER A 117 13.00 9.15 6.72
C SER A 117 11.68 8.40 6.69
N LEU A 118 11.69 7.18 7.23
CA LEU A 118 10.50 6.39 7.47
C LEU A 118 10.04 6.59 8.91
N PHE A 119 8.77 6.89 9.10
CA PHE A 119 8.18 7.10 10.41
C PHE A 119 7.41 5.86 10.85
N PHE A 120 7.43 5.59 12.16
CA PHE A 120 6.71 4.48 12.76
C PHE A 120 5.78 4.99 13.85
N GLN A 121 4.55 4.53 13.83
CA GLN A 121 3.53 4.90 14.79
C GLN A 121 2.73 3.66 15.20
N ARG A 122 2.38 3.56 16.47
CA ARG A 122 1.49 2.50 16.93
C ARG A 122 0.08 2.73 16.40
N SER A 123 -0.56 1.70 15.85
CA SER A 123 -1.87 1.78 15.20
C SER A 123 -2.95 2.42 16.08
N HIS A 124 -2.95 2.16 17.40
CA HIS A 124 -3.93 2.75 18.33
C HIS A 124 -3.82 4.28 18.50
N TYR A 125 -2.74 4.91 18.04
CA TYR A 125 -2.57 6.36 18.02
C TYR A 125 -2.70 6.97 16.61
N SER A 126 -2.96 6.17 15.60
CA SER A 126 -3.02 6.65 14.22
C SER A 126 -4.25 6.13 13.48
N VAL A 127 -5.20 7.00 13.25
CA VAL A 127 -6.39 6.70 12.45
C VAL A 127 -5.97 6.26 11.04
N GLY A 128 -4.97 6.90 10.42
CA GLY A 128 -4.49 6.54 9.09
C GLY A 128 -4.00 5.10 9.00
N ILE A 129 -3.26 4.60 10.01
CA ILE A 129 -2.80 3.21 10.05
C ILE A 129 -3.99 2.26 10.26
N GLN A 130 -4.95 2.59 11.13
CA GLN A 130 -6.16 1.78 11.32
C GLN A 130 -6.98 1.68 10.02
N LEU A 131 -7.11 2.78 9.28
CA LEU A 131 -7.78 2.77 7.98
C LEU A 131 -7.01 1.93 6.95
N ALA A 132 -5.67 1.99 6.94
CA ALA A 132 -4.84 1.16 6.09
C ALA A 132 -5.02 -0.34 6.38
N ASP A 133 -5.12 -0.73 7.66
CA ASP A 133 -5.42 -2.11 8.06
C ASP A 133 -6.80 -2.58 7.57
N LEU A 134 -7.81 -1.73 7.65
CA LEU A 134 -9.14 -2.05 7.12
C LEU A 134 -9.12 -2.24 5.60
N VAL A 135 -8.39 -1.39 4.88
CA VAL A 135 -8.18 -1.54 3.42
C VAL A 135 -7.45 -2.84 3.12
N ALA A 136 -6.36 -3.13 3.83
CA ALA A 136 -5.60 -4.38 3.66
C ALA A 136 -6.47 -5.61 3.93
N GLY A 137 -7.30 -5.57 4.96
CA GLY A 137 -8.24 -6.64 5.29
C GLY A 137 -9.32 -6.86 4.22
N ALA A 138 -9.83 -5.80 3.60
CA ALA A 138 -10.79 -5.90 2.49
C ALA A 138 -10.14 -6.50 1.23
N VAL A 139 -8.92 -6.06 0.91
CA VAL A 139 -8.14 -6.60 -0.21
C VAL A 139 -7.80 -8.07 0.02
N TRP A 140 -7.32 -8.43 1.22
CA TRP A 140 -7.03 -9.81 1.57
C TRP A 140 -8.25 -10.73 1.41
N ARG A 141 -9.43 -10.30 1.87
CA ARG A 141 -10.68 -11.09 1.73
C ARG A 141 -11.03 -11.34 0.26
N LYS A 142 -10.85 -10.35 -0.59
CA LYS A 142 -11.08 -10.50 -2.03
C LYS A 142 -10.19 -11.58 -2.64
N PHE A 143 -8.88 -11.52 -2.38
CA PHE A 143 -7.93 -12.42 -3.05
C PHE A 143 -7.82 -13.79 -2.40
N GLU A 144 -7.99 -13.91 -1.07
CA GLU A 144 -7.82 -15.15 -0.33
C GLU A 144 -9.15 -15.87 -0.07
N ARG A 145 -10.24 -15.11 0.11
CA ARG A 145 -11.55 -15.65 0.49
C ARG A 145 -12.60 -15.56 -0.62
N ASN A 146 -12.27 -14.94 -1.73
CA ASN A 146 -13.22 -14.63 -2.81
C ASN A 146 -14.45 -13.84 -2.30
N ASP A 147 -14.23 -12.99 -1.27
CA ASP A 147 -15.23 -12.13 -0.64
C ASP A 147 -15.00 -10.68 -1.07
N ASP A 148 -15.75 -10.26 -2.09
CA ASP A 148 -15.62 -8.93 -2.72
C ASP A 148 -16.38 -7.84 -1.98
N ARG A 149 -17.21 -8.16 -1.01
CA ARG A 149 -18.16 -7.25 -0.36
C ARG A 149 -17.50 -5.93 0.07
N TRP A 150 -16.41 -6.02 0.81
CA TRP A 150 -15.71 -4.85 1.36
C TRP A 150 -14.84 -4.14 0.33
N PHE A 151 -14.25 -4.93 -0.57
CA PHE A 151 -13.46 -4.39 -1.65
C PHE A 151 -14.30 -3.51 -2.58
N ASN A 152 -15.50 -3.95 -2.95
CA ASN A 152 -16.39 -3.20 -3.84
C ASN A 152 -16.81 -1.84 -3.24
N LEU A 153 -16.95 -1.74 -1.92
CA LEU A 153 -17.19 -0.46 -1.24
C LEU A 153 -15.98 0.49 -1.33
N LEU A 154 -14.77 -0.06 -1.27
CA LEU A 154 -13.53 0.71 -1.32
C LEU A 154 -13.05 1.00 -2.75
N GLU A 155 -13.53 0.26 -3.74
CA GLU A 155 -13.02 0.31 -5.11
C GLU A 155 -12.92 1.74 -5.69
N PRO A 156 -13.89 2.65 -5.45
CA PRO A 156 -13.80 4.02 -5.96
C PRO A 156 -12.63 4.83 -5.39
N SER A 157 -12.11 4.49 -4.20
CA SER A 157 -10.98 5.19 -3.56
C SER A 157 -9.62 4.78 -4.12
N PHE A 158 -9.54 3.63 -4.80
CA PHE A 158 -8.27 3.16 -5.34
C PHE A 158 -7.77 4.02 -6.50
N ARG A 159 -6.44 4.26 -6.48
CA ARG A 159 -5.77 4.93 -7.59
C ARG A 159 -6.00 4.19 -8.90
N ARG A 160 -6.24 4.94 -9.97
CA ARG A 160 -6.44 4.41 -11.33
C ARG A 160 -5.52 5.11 -12.32
N SER A 161 -5.28 4.47 -13.45
CA SER A 161 -4.68 5.14 -14.60
C SER A 161 -5.62 6.21 -15.18
N LYS A 162 -5.11 7.04 -16.08
CA LYS A 162 -5.94 8.00 -16.84
C LYS A 162 -7.08 7.33 -17.62
N ASN A 163 -6.92 6.07 -17.98
CA ASN A 163 -7.93 5.26 -18.69
C ASN A 163 -8.82 4.45 -17.73
N GLY A 164 -8.78 4.70 -16.42
CA GLY A 164 -9.59 4.04 -15.42
C GLY A 164 -9.09 2.65 -14.97
N THR A 165 -7.92 2.19 -15.44
CA THR A 165 -7.36 0.88 -15.08
C THR A 165 -6.95 0.84 -13.62
N LEU A 166 -7.42 -0.17 -12.89
CA LEU A 166 -7.11 -0.40 -11.49
C LEU A 166 -5.85 -1.27 -11.30
N ASP A 167 -5.74 -2.35 -12.08
CA ASP A 167 -4.61 -3.29 -12.00
C ASP A 167 -3.29 -2.61 -12.38
N GLY A 168 -2.27 -2.79 -11.55
CA GLY A 168 -0.98 -2.12 -11.68
C GLY A 168 -0.93 -0.65 -11.21
N PHE A 169 -2.06 -0.04 -10.84
CA PHE A 169 -2.16 1.33 -10.35
C PHE A 169 -2.61 1.40 -8.89
N GLY A 170 -3.81 0.98 -8.58
CA GLY A 170 -4.35 0.92 -7.22
C GLY A 170 -4.20 -0.45 -6.58
N ILE A 171 -4.26 -1.52 -7.37
CA ILE A 171 -3.97 -2.89 -6.95
C ILE A 171 -2.76 -3.39 -7.71
N ILE A 172 -1.74 -3.82 -7.00
CA ILE A 172 -0.51 -4.32 -7.60
C ILE A 172 -0.29 -5.77 -7.16
N LYS A 173 -0.26 -6.65 -8.13
CA LYS A 173 0.07 -8.06 -7.90
C LYS A 173 1.57 -8.26 -7.89
N CYS A 174 2.09 -8.91 -6.86
CA CYS A 174 3.50 -9.17 -6.66
C CYS A 174 3.75 -10.66 -6.40
N PRO A 175 4.60 -11.34 -7.15
CA PRO A 175 5.10 -10.91 -8.47
C PRO A 175 3.97 -10.77 -9.49
N LYS A 176 4.25 -10.17 -10.65
CA LYS A 176 3.23 -9.98 -11.70
C LYS A 176 2.73 -11.29 -12.31
N MET A 177 3.56 -12.33 -12.29
CA MET A 177 3.23 -13.67 -12.80
C MET A 177 3.07 -14.68 -11.65
N GLY A 178 2.48 -15.84 -11.94
CA GLY A 178 2.29 -16.91 -10.95
C GLY A 178 1.00 -16.80 -10.13
N TRP A 179 0.06 -15.97 -10.53
CA TRP A 179 -1.27 -15.91 -9.94
C TRP A 179 -2.18 -16.99 -10.53
N ARG A 180 -2.73 -17.85 -9.68
CA ARG A 180 -3.71 -18.89 -10.02
C ARG A 180 -5.09 -18.46 -9.62
#